data_9811089752fece458add38113b54b8d2
#
_entry.id   9811089752fece458add38113b54b8d2
#
_cell.length_a   1.000
_cell.length_b   1.000
_cell.length_c   1.000
_cell.angle_alpha   90.00
_cell.angle_beta   90.00
_cell.angle_gamma   90.00
#
_symmetry.space_group_name_H-M   'P 1'
#
loop_
_entity.id
_entity.type
_entity.pdbx_description
1 polymer ?
#
loop_
_entity_poly.entity_id
_entity_poly.type
_entity_poly.pdbx_seq_one_letter_code
_entity_poly.pdbx_strand_id
1 'polypeptide(L)'
;MNTINKSFKQINLKYKNYNLVCYDSQIGDITLFLLNGGPGLPCNYLREPHYEHLVNKGIRIITYDQLGCGQSSKPKDISLWSIDRYVEELEFVRNELNLGKLNLLGHSWGGWLAIEYSLKYQNNLKKLILENTCGDMPHLISELNRLRQALGSETVKMMLRHEAEGTLDHPEYQAAITILNYRHVCRLDEWPESIHASLNDWNMDVYETMQGPNEFLYIGNLKEWNRINEMKDVRTNTLITVGMHDELPPSCALKMNNALSNSIIKVFKNSSHMPFYEEPDKYFKTLINFIK
;
A
#
# COMPACT_ATOMS: atom_id res chain seq x y z
N MET A 1 28.43 -4.81 16.83
CA MET A 1 27.00 -4.75 16.45
C MET A 1 26.65 -6.13 15.91
N ASN A 2 25.81 -6.89 16.61
CA ASN A 2 25.36 -8.20 16.12
C ASN A 2 24.49 -7.96 14.89
N THR A 3 24.98 -8.31 13.73
CA THR A 3 24.17 -8.42 12.51
C THR A 3 23.13 -9.52 12.77
N ILE A 4 21.90 -9.11 13.09
CA ILE A 4 20.76 -10.03 13.08
C ILE A 4 20.63 -10.49 11.64
N ASN A 5 20.86 -11.78 11.42
CA ASN A 5 20.65 -12.38 10.11
C ASN A 5 19.21 -12.10 9.72
N LYS A 6 18.98 -11.33 8.63
CA LYS A 6 17.64 -11.00 8.11
C LYS A 6 16.96 -12.31 7.68
N SER A 7 16.30 -13.01 8.60
CA SER A 7 15.61 -14.23 8.26
C SER A 7 14.14 -14.15 8.64
N PHE A 8 13.29 -14.07 7.64
CA PHE A 8 11.90 -14.38 7.79
C PHE A 8 11.68 -15.89 7.66
N LYS A 9 10.88 -16.45 8.55
CA LYS A 9 10.33 -17.78 8.31
C LYS A 9 9.28 -17.65 7.20
N GLN A 10 9.51 -18.36 6.11
CA GLN A 10 8.49 -18.53 5.07
C GLN A 10 7.49 -19.60 5.48
N ILE A 11 6.21 -19.31 5.28
CA ILE A 11 5.10 -20.21 5.58
C ILE A 11 4.24 -20.27 4.33
N ASN A 12 4.06 -21.49 3.81
CA ASN A 12 3.20 -21.73 2.66
C ASN A 12 1.80 -22.09 3.15
N LEU A 13 0.80 -21.35 2.71
CA LEU A 13 -0.61 -21.61 3.02
C LEU A 13 -1.37 -22.02 1.77
N LYS A 14 -2.26 -23.02 1.91
CA LYS A 14 -3.10 -23.48 0.82
C LYS A 14 -4.45 -22.75 0.85
N TYR A 15 -4.59 -21.70 0.04
CA TYR A 15 -5.83 -20.96 -0.13
C TYR A 15 -6.60 -21.46 -1.34
N LYS A 16 -7.69 -22.19 -1.12
CA LYS A 16 -8.42 -22.87 -2.22
C LYS A 16 -7.45 -23.77 -3.01
N ASN A 17 -7.29 -23.50 -4.31
CA ASN A 17 -6.36 -24.21 -5.20
C ASN A 17 -4.99 -23.53 -5.34
N TYR A 18 -4.76 -22.44 -4.62
CA TYR A 18 -3.58 -21.60 -4.75
C TYR A 18 -2.67 -21.70 -3.54
N ASN A 19 -1.40 -21.38 -3.72
CA ASN A 19 -0.43 -21.26 -2.65
C ASN A 19 -0.19 -19.79 -2.35
N LEU A 20 -0.26 -19.42 -1.06
CA LEU A 20 0.14 -18.10 -0.55
C LEU A 20 1.41 -18.23 0.24
N VAL A 21 2.35 -17.31 0.07
CA VAL A 21 3.62 -17.28 0.79
C VAL A 21 3.62 -16.15 1.80
N CYS A 22 3.67 -16.53 3.08
CA CYS A 22 3.73 -15.60 4.20
C CYS A 22 5.14 -15.52 4.76
N TYR A 23 5.46 -14.39 5.35
CA TYR A 23 6.75 -14.08 5.96
C TYR A 23 6.55 -13.64 7.40
N ASP A 24 7.23 -14.28 8.33
CA ASP A 24 7.14 -14.05 9.76
C ASP A 24 8.52 -13.82 10.35
N SER A 25 8.78 -12.66 10.95
CA SER A 25 10.05 -12.36 11.63
C SER A 25 10.28 -13.16 12.89
N GLN A 26 9.25 -13.78 13.46
CA GLN A 26 9.26 -14.61 14.68
C GLN A 26 9.78 -13.92 15.95
N ILE A 27 10.12 -12.65 15.90
CA ILE A 27 10.76 -11.90 16.99
C ILE A 27 9.86 -10.73 17.39
N GLY A 28 9.47 -10.69 18.67
CA GLY A 28 8.69 -9.59 19.27
C GLY A 28 7.35 -10.05 19.83
N ASP A 29 6.90 -9.34 20.88
CA ASP A 29 5.65 -9.64 21.61
C ASP A 29 4.43 -8.92 21.00
N ILE A 30 4.68 -7.85 20.25
CA ILE A 30 3.65 -7.07 19.56
C ILE A 30 3.70 -7.41 18.08
N THR A 31 2.63 -8.00 17.55
CA THR A 31 2.57 -8.32 16.12
C THR A 31 2.03 -7.14 15.32
N LEU A 32 2.75 -6.77 14.26
CA LEU A 32 2.31 -5.85 13.21
C LEU A 32 2.15 -6.64 11.91
N PHE A 33 0.94 -6.62 11.36
CA PHE A 33 0.64 -7.24 10.07
C PHE A 33 0.68 -6.18 8.97
N LEU A 34 1.50 -6.38 7.93
CA LEU A 34 1.70 -5.44 6.83
C LEU A 34 0.95 -5.91 5.58
N LEU A 35 0.20 -5.00 4.98
CA LEU A 35 -0.40 -5.14 3.66
C LEU A 35 0.31 -4.19 2.68
N ASN A 36 0.95 -4.77 1.69
CA ASN A 36 1.67 -4.04 0.64
C ASN A 36 0.75 -3.35 -0.36
N GLY A 37 1.30 -2.36 -1.05
CA GLY A 37 0.68 -1.63 -2.14
C GLY A 37 0.67 -2.40 -3.47
N GLY A 38 0.49 -1.72 -4.54
CA GLY A 38 0.19 -2.19 -5.87
C GLY A 38 -1.24 -1.82 -6.21
N PRO A 39 -2.14 -2.77 -6.54
CA PRO A 39 -2.11 -4.23 -6.34
C PRO A 39 -1.12 -4.99 -7.21
N GLY A 40 -0.86 -6.26 -6.88
CA GLY A 40 0.05 -7.11 -7.67
C GLY A 40 1.55 -6.89 -7.42
N LEU A 41 1.93 -5.94 -6.56
CA LEU A 41 3.31 -5.66 -6.17
C LEU A 41 3.75 -6.60 -5.03
N PRO A 42 4.92 -7.26 -5.08
CA PRO A 42 5.46 -8.04 -3.96
C PRO A 42 5.76 -7.21 -2.72
N CYS A 43 5.73 -7.86 -1.55
CA CYS A 43 5.83 -7.17 -0.26
C CYS A 43 7.25 -6.70 0.14
N ASN A 44 8.30 -6.95 -0.66
CA ASN A 44 9.71 -6.69 -0.27
C ASN A 44 9.97 -5.24 0.13
N TYR A 45 9.50 -4.29 -0.68
CA TYR A 45 9.72 -2.85 -0.45
C TYR A 45 9.15 -2.36 0.89
N LEU A 46 8.07 -2.98 1.38
CA LEU A 46 7.44 -2.65 2.65
C LEU A 46 8.04 -3.49 3.80
N ARG A 47 8.24 -4.78 3.56
CA ARG A 47 8.71 -5.75 4.56
C ARG A 47 10.09 -5.41 5.10
N GLU A 48 11.04 -5.08 4.23
CA GLU A 48 12.44 -4.93 4.61
C GLU A 48 12.71 -3.75 5.54
N PRO A 49 12.28 -2.51 5.25
CA PRO A 49 12.50 -1.38 6.16
C PRO A 49 11.76 -1.56 7.49
N HIS A 50 10.57 -2.15 7.48
CA HIS A 50 9.84 -2.42 8.72
C HIS A 50 10.55 -3.46 9.59
N TYR A 51 11.15 -4.49 9.00
CA TYR A 51 11.97 -5.45 9.72
C TYR A 51 13.17 -4.77 10.39
N GLU A 52 13.94 -4.01 9.62
CA GLU A 52 15.16 -3.35 10.08
C GLU A 52 14.95 -2.45 11.30
N HIS A 53 13.84 -1.69 11.28
CA HIS A 53 13.60 -0.67 12.30
C HIS A 53 12.75 -1.17 13.49
N LEU A 54 11.97 -2.23 13.33
CA LEU A 54 10.95 -2.60 14.31
C LEU A 54 11.28 -3.89 15.09
N VAL A 55 11.96 -4.85 14.50
CA VAL A 55 12.24 -6.15 15.16
C VAL A 55 13.04 -5.98 16.44
N ASN A 56 14.07 -5.13 16.40
CA ASN A 56 14.88 -4.78 17.60
C ASN A 56 14.12 -3.96 18.65
N LYS A 57 12.89 -3.53 18.35
CA LYS A 57 12.00 -2.83 19.28
C LYS A 57 10.92 -3.74 19.87
N GLY A 58 11.03 -5.05 19.64
CA GLY A 58 10.09 -6.06 20.14
C GLY A 58 8.79 -6.13 19.35
N ILE A 59 8.79 -5.70 18.06
CA ILE A 59 7.65 -5.77 17.18
C ILE A 59 7.89 -6.85 16.13
N ARG A 60 7.07 -7.92 16.18
CA ARG A 60 7.04 -9.01 15.21
C ARG A 60 6.36 -8.55 13.94
N ILE A 61 7.03 -8.72 12.81
CA ILE A 61 6.52 -8.37 11.49
C ILE A 61 5.95 -9.63 10.82
N ILE A 62 4.73 -9.54 10.36
CA ILE A 62 4.08 -10.54 9.51
C ILE A 62 3.58 -9.85 8.26
N THR A 63 3.81 -10.46 7.11
CA THR A 63 3.27 -10.05 5.83
C THR A 63 3.15 -11.24 4.91
N TYR A 64 2.56 -11.06 3.74
CA TYR A 64 2.50 -12.11 2.73
C TYR A 64 2.48 -11.51 1.33
N ASP A 65 2.95 -12.27 0.36
CA ASP A 65 2.69 -11.98 -1.04
C ASP A 65 1.24 -12.36 -1.33
N GLN A 66 0.42 -11.36 -1.67
CA GLN A 66 -0.99 -11.56 -2.00
C GLN A 66 -1.12 -12.44 -3.25
N LEU A 67 -2.25 -13.13 -3.43
CA LEU A 67 -2.47 -13.90 -4.65
C LEU A 67 -2.26 -13.02 -5.87
N GLY A 68 -1.44 -13.48 -6.79
CA GLY A 68 -1.08 -12.74 -7.99
C GLY A 68 0.29 -12.09 -7.94
N CYS A 69 1.01 -12.04 -6.79
CA CYS A 69 2.32 -11.40 -6.73
C CYS A 69 3.38 -12.25 -6.01
N GLY A 70 4.63 -11.84 -6.17
CA GLY A 70 5.78 -12.41 -5.47
C GLY A 70 5.89 -13.92 -5.61
N GLN A 71 6.10 -14.60 -4.49
CA GLN A 71 6.23 -16.06 -4.41
C GLN A 71 4.88 -16.79 -4.30
N SER A 72 3.78 -16.06 -4.18
CA SER A 72 2.43 -16.64 -4.21
C SER A 72 2.02 -17.06 -5.61
N SER A 73 0.99 -17.91 -5.72
CA SER A 73 0.46 -18.33 -7.02
C SER A 73 0.03 -17.13 -7.86
N LYS A 74 0.31 -17.17 -9.17
CA LYS A 74 -0.02 -16.12 -10.13
C LYS A 74 -1.02 -16.67 -11.19
N PRO A 75 -2.30 -16.90 -10.83
CA PRO A 75 -3.31 -17.35 -11.78
C PRO A 75 -3.59 -16.28 -12.83
N LYS A 76 -4.07 -16.73 -14.01
CA LYS A 76 -4.41 -15.82 -15.12
C LYS A 76 -5.90 -15.48 -15.19
N ASP A 77 -6.68 -15.94 -14.24
CA ASP A 77 -8.12 -15.66 -14.17
C ASP A 77 -8.36 -14.26 -13.61
N ILE A 78 -8.68 -13.32 -14.49
CA ILE A 78 -8.92 -11.91 -14.13
C ILE A 78 -10.13 -11.72 -13.21
N SER A 79 -11.06 -12.67 -13.15
CA SER A 79 -12.20 -12.60 -12.22
C SER A 79 -11.80 -12.69 -10.75
N LEU A 80 -10.56 -13.12 -10.47
CA LEU A 80 -9.99 -13.16 -9.13
C LEU A 80 -9.55 -11.78 -8.62
N TRP A 81 -9.40 -10.79 -9.50
CA TRP A 81 -8.87 -9.48 -9.13
C TRP A 81 -9.98 -8.54 -8.65
N SER A 82 -10.45 -8.79 -7.42
CA SER A 82 -11.46 -7.96 -6.75
C SER A 82 -11.10 -7.75 -5.27
N ILE A 83 -11.42 -6.58 -4.74
CA ILE A 83 -11.09 -6.22 -3.35
C ILE A 83 -11.76 -7.18 -2.35
N ASP A 84 -12.99 -7.60 -2.61
CA ASP A 84 -13.73 -8.53 -1.74
C ASP A 84 -13.00 -9.87 -1.57
N ARG A 85 -12.46 -10.40 -2.67
CA ARG A 85 -11.69 -11.65 -2.61
C ARG A 85 -10.41 -11.48 -1.79
N TYR A 86 -9.72 -10.33 -1.91
CA TYR A 86 -8.52 -10.06 -1.10
C TYR A 86 -8.85 -9.87 0.38
N VAL A 87 -10.03 -9.34 0.71
CA VAL A 87 -10.51 -9.28 2.11
C VAL A 87 -10.70 -10.69 2.70
N GLU A 88 -11.30 -11.61 1.94
CA GLU A 88 -11.45 -13.03 2.35
C GLU A 88 -10.09 -13.73 2.47
N GLU A 89 -9.17 -13.43 1.56
CA GLU A 89 -7.80 -13.96 1.60
C GLU A 89 -7.06 -13.51 2.86
N LEU A 90 -7.16 -12.23 3.22
CA LEU A 90 -6.54 -11.70 4.44
C LEU A 90 -7.10 -12.37 5.70
N GLU A 91 -8.42 -12.54 5.79
CA GLU A 91 -9.04 -13.22 6.93
C GLU A 91 -8.64 -14.71 6.99
N PHE A 92 -8.52 -15.37 5.84
CA PHE A 92 -7.98 -16.73 5.77
C PHE A 92 -6.54 -16.77 6.30
N VAL A 93 -5.65 -15.88 5.86
CA VAL A 93 -4.25 -15.83 6.32
C VAL A 93 -4.19 -15.60 7.84
N ARG A 94 -4.99 -14.65 8.36
CA ARG A 94 -5.08 -14.40 9.81
C ARG A 94 -5.44 -15.67 10.59
N ASN A 95 -6.43 -16.42 10.13
CA ASN A 95 -6.90 -17.64 10.78
C ASN A 95 -5.87 -18.77 10.71
N GLU A 96 -5.29 -19.03 9.54
CA GLU A 96 -4.28 -20.10 9.36
C GLU A 96 -3.01 -19.86 10.19
N LEU A 97 -2.61 -18.59 10.33
CA LEU A 97 -1.49 -18.22 11.18
C LEU A 97 -1.86 -18.09 12.67
N ASN A 98 -3.10 -18.40 13.04
CA ASN A 98 -3.62 -18.29 14.40
C ASN A 98 -3.36 -16.93 15.05
N LEU A 99 -3.47 -15.85 14.27
CA LEU A 99 -3.30 -14.50 14.74
C LEU A 99 -4.59 -14.03 15.42
N GLY A 100 -4.48 -13.51 16.62
CA GLY A 100 -5.62 -12.94 17.34
C GLY A 100 -6.08 -11.63 16.69
N LYS A 101 -6.25 -10.58 17.50
CA LYS A 101 -6.53 -9.24 16.97
C LYS A 101 -5.26 -8.63 16.38
N LEU A 102 -5.38 -8.09 15.16
CA LEU A 102 -4.26 -7.52 14.42
C LEU A 102 -4.01 -6.05 14.79
N ASN A 103 -2.73 -5.66 14.91
CA ASN A 103 -2.32 -4.33 14.52
C ASN A 103 -2.09 -4.41 13.00
N LEU A 104 -2.97 -3.82 12.22
CA LEU A 104 -2.99 -3.93 10.76
C LEU A 104 -2.49 -2.62 10.15
N LEU A 105 -1.43 -2.70 9.34
CA LEU A 105 -0.93 -1.60 8.54
C LEU A 105 -1.20 -1.92 7.07
N GLY A 106 -1.89 -0.99 6.40
CA GLY A 106 -2.08 -1.05 4.95
C GLY A 106 -1.45 0.16 4.28
N HIS A 107 -0.50 -0.09 3.39
CA HIS A 107 0.16 0.92 2.57
C HIS A 107 -0.45 0.96 1.17
N SER A 108 -0.82 2.17 0.70
CA SER A 108 -1.34 2.36 -0.67
C SER A 108 -2.59 1.49 -0.93
N TRP A 109 -2.60 0.63 -1.95
CA TRP A 109 -3.60 -0.42 -2.17
C TRP A 109 -3.88 -1.25 -0.90
N GLY A 110 -2.84 -1.61 -0.14
CA GLY A 110 -3.00 -2.30 1.14
C GLY A 110 -3.86 -1.52 2.13
N GLY A 111 -3.91 -0.19 2.03
CA GLY A 111 -4.78 0.68 2.80
C GLY A 111 -6.25 0.56 2.39
N TRP A 112 -6.56 0.46 1.09
CA TRP A 112 -7.93 0.20 0.62
C TRP A 112 -8.43 -1.16 1.11
N LEU A 113 -7.56 -2.17 1.02
CA LEU A 113 -7.83 -3.50 1.56
C LEU A 113 -8.05 -3.47 3.07
N ALA A 114 -7.23 -2.70 3.82
CA ALA A 114 -7.38 -2.55 5.27
C ALA A 114 -8.67 -1.81 5.65
N ILE A 115 -9.13 -0.84 4.85
CA ILE A 115 -10.43 -0.17 5.04
C ILE A 115 -11.57 -1.19 4.88
N GLU A 116 -11.62 -1.93 3.79
CA GLU A 116 -12.66 -2.96 3.57
C GLU A 116 -12.63 -4.03 4.66
N TYR A 117 -11.43 -4.49 5.02
CA TYR A 117 -11.27 -5.44 6.13
C TYR A 117 -11.80 -4.87 7.45
N SER A 118 -11.53 -3.60 7.74
CA SER A 118 -12.02 -2.95 8.96
C SER A 118 -13.55 -2.82 9.00
N LEU A 119 -14.18 -2.56 7.87
CA LEU A 119 -15.64 -2.51 7.77
C LEU A 119 -16.29 -3.87 8.01
N LYS A 120 -15.65 -4.94 7.55
CA LYS A 120 -16.19 -6.31 7.67
C LYS A 120 -15.77 -7.01 8.95
N TYR A 121 -14.52 -6.84 9.38
CA TYR A 121 -13.89 -7.65 10.45
C TYR A 121 -13.25 -6.78 11.57
N GLN A 122 -13.80 -5.61 11.90
CA GLN A 122 -13.20 -4.70 12.88
C GLN A 122 -12.98 -5.33 14.26
N ASN A 123 -13.77 -6.34 14.64
CA ASN A 123 -13.59 -7.06 15.90
C ASN A 123 -12.27 -7.85 15.96
N ASN A 124 -11.66 -8.13 14.82
CA ASN A 124 -10.37 -8.78 14.66
C ASN A 124 -9.20 -7.77 14.61
N LEU A 125 -9.48 -6.48 14.78
CA LEU A 125 -8.47 -5.43 14.84
C LEU A 125 -8.22 -4.96 16.27
N LYS A 126 -6.96 -4.71 16.60
CA LYS A 126 -6.50 -4.02 17.79
C LYS A 126 -6.21 -2.55 17.48
N LYS A 127 -5.48 -2.31 16.41
CA LYS A 127 -5.15 -0.98 15.86
C LYS A 127 -5.16 -1.05 14.34
N LEU A 128 -5.45 0.07 13.69
CA LEU A 128 -5.44 0.22 12.24
C LEU A 128 -4.45 1.33 11.86
N ILE A 129 -3.60 1.08 10.88
CA ILE A 129 -2.68 2.07 10.33
C ILE A 129 -2.98 2.16 8.83
N LEU A 130 -3.43 3.33 8.38
CA LEU A 130 -3.71 3.67 7.00
C LEU A 130 -2.58 4.56 6.49
N GLU A 131 -1.70 3.97 5.70
CA GLU A 131 -0.47 4.59 5.29
C GLU A 131 -0.49 4.96 3.82
N ASN A 132 -0.30 6.26 3.52
CA ASN A 132 -0.19 6.76 2.16
C ASN A 132 -1.28 6.16 1.24
N THR A 133 -2.53 6.39 1.63
CA THR A 133 -3.71 5.76 1.03
C THR A 133 -4.89 6.73 0.97
N CYS A 134 -6.00 6.31 0.39
CA CYS A 134 -7.23 7.10 0.31
C CYS A 134 -8.47 6.25 0.65
N GLY A 135 -9.59 6.92 0.90
CA GLY A 135 -10.92 6.30 1.09
C GLY A 135 -11.91 6.64 -0.03
N ASP A 136 -11.46 7.35 -1.07
CA ASP A 136 -12.31 7.92 -2.13
C ASP A 136 -11.52 8.02 -3.43
N MET A 137 -11.75 7.08 -4.34
CA MET A 137 -11.04 7.01 -5.61
C MET A 137 -11.38 8.18 -6.55
N PRO A 138 -12.66 8.59 -6.74
CA PRO A 138 -12.98 9.79 -7.50
C PRO A 138 -12.24 11.05 -7.02
N HIS A 139 -12.10 11.24 -5.70
CA HIS A 139 -11.33 12.35 -5.15
C HIS A 139 -9.84 12.20 -5.48
N LEU A 140 -9.27 11.01 -5.30
CA LEU A 140 -7.88 10.75 -5.66
C LEU A 140 -7.59 11.04 -7.14
N ILE A 141 -8.44 10.58 -8.06
CA ILE A 141 -8.29 10.82 -9.50
C ILE A 141 -8.27 12.33 -9.80
N SER A 142 -9.11 13.11 -9.11
CA SER A 142 -9.10 14.59 -9.23
C SER A 142 -7.74 15.17 -8.78
N GLU A 143 -7.20 14.69 -7.67
CA GLU A 143 -5.89 15.14 -7.15
C GLU A 143 -4.73 14.72 -8.06
N LEU A 144 -4.74 13.50 -8.60
CA LEU A 144 -3.74 13.04 -9.57
C LEU A 144 -3.74 13.92 -10.83
N ASN A 145 -4.92 14.28 -11.33
CA ASN A 145 -5.01 15.22 -12.44
C ASN A 145 -4.43 16.59 -12.08
N ARG A 146 -4.61 17.07 -10.84
CA ARG A 146 -3.98 18.30 -10.36
C ARG A 146 -2.46 18.20 -10.33
N LEU A 147 -1.90 17.06 -9.89
CA LEU A 147 -0.45 16.82 -9.91
C LEU A 147 0.10 16.79 -11.34
N ARG A 148 -0.62 16.16 -12.27
CA ARG A 148 -0.26 16.15 -13.69
C ARG A 148 -0.24 17.56 -14.29
N GLN A 149 -1.21 18.43 -13.93
CA GLN A 149 -1.25 19.82 -14.38
C GLN A 149 0.01 20.61 -13.98
N ALA A 150 0.68 20.27 -12.90
CA ALA A 150 1.94 20.87 -12.47
C ALA A 150 3.14 20.57 -13.40
N LEU A 151 2.99 19.66 -14.38
CA LEU A 151 3.97 19.42 -15.45
C LEU A 151 3.89 20.46 -16.58
N GLY A 152 2.83 21.25 -16.60
CA GLY A 152 2.56 22.24 -17.66
C GLY A 152 1.60 21.74 -18.74
N SER A 153 0.88 22.67 -19.35
CA SER A 153 -0.23 22.37 -20.28
C SER A 153 0.16 21.53 -21.49
N GLU A 154 1.34 21.77 -22.07
CA GLU A 154 1.79 21.03 -23.25
C GLU A 154 2.13 19.58 -22.91
N THR A 155 2.77 19.34 -21.75
CA THR A 155 3.04 17.97 -21.27
C THR A 155 1.73 17.23 -21.01
N VAL A 156 0.74 17.87 -20.38
CA VAL A 156 -0.55 17.26 -20.13
C VAL A 156 -1.30 16.92 -21.42
N LYS A 157 -1.28 17.82 -22.42
CA LYS A 157 -1.87 17.54 -23.74
C LYS A 157 -1.19 16.34 -24.42
N MET A 158 0.12 16.24 -24.34
CA MET A 158 0.89 15.10 -24.85
C MET A 158 0.46 13.81 -24.14
N MET A 159 0.38 13.82 -22.79
CA MET A 159 -0.06 12.65 -22.02
C MET A 159 -1.47 12.20 -22.42
N LEU A 160 -2.44 13.13 -22.50
CA LEU A 160 -3.82 12.85 -22.88
C LEU A 160 -3.93 12.27 -24.31
N ARG A 161 -3.08 12.74 -25.24
CA ARG A 161 -3.01 12.17 -26.59
C ARG A 161 -2.58 10.71 -26.56
N HIS A 162 -1.49 10.37 -25.85
CA HIS A 162 -1.01 8.99 -25.73
C HIS A 162 -2.01 8.08 -25.02
N GLU A 163 -2.72 8.59 -24.04
CA GLU A 163 -3.80 7.87 -23.35
C GLU A 163 -4.98 7.56 -24.30
N ALA A 164 -5.36 8.52 -25.15
CA ALA A 164 -6.42 8.34 -26.13
C ALA A 164 -6.02 7.39 -27.27
N GLU A 165 -4.75 7.39 -27.67
CA GLU A 165 -4.19 6.57 -28.73
C GLU A 165 -3.73 5.17 -28.26
N GLY A 166 -3.70 4.93 -26.93
CA GLY A 166 -3.20 3.69 -26.33
C GLY A 166 -1.68 3.48 -26.50
N THR A 167 -0.90 4.56 -26.65
CA THR A 167 0.56 4.54 -26.88
C THR A 167 1.32 4.92 -25.61
N LEU A 168 0.97 4.27 -24.48
CA LEU A 168 1.52 4.60 -23.16
C LEU A 168 3.00 4.22 -22.99
N ASP A 169 3.53 3.38 -23.83
CA ASP A 169 4.94 2.98 -23.90
C ASP A 169 5.82 3.99 -24.65
N HIS A 170 5.21 5.03 -25.27
CA HIS A 170 5.96 6.05 -25.98
C HIS A 170 6.95 6.79 -25.05
N PRO A 171 8.22 7.01 -25.48
CA PRO A 171 9.26 7.58 -24.59
C PRO A 171 8.89 8.93 -23.95
N GLU A 172 8.17 9.82 -24.66
CA GLU A 172 7.78 11.10 -24.08
C GLU A 172 6.72 10.97 -22.99
N TYR A 173 5.79 10.00 -23.11
CA TYR A 173 4.83 9.68 -22.04
C TYR A 173 5.55 9.08 -20.84
N GLN A 174 6.42 8.12 -21.03
CA GLN A 174 7.20 7.49 -19.97
C GLN A 174 8.14 8.48 -19.25
N ALA A 175 8.68 9.46 -19.96
CA ALA A 175 9.46 10.54 -19.35
C ALA A 175 8.60 11.39 -18.39
N ALA A 176 7.37 11.73 -18.76
CA ALA A 176 6.44 12.45 -17.90
C ALA A 176 6.06 11.63 -16.65
N ILE A 177 5.76 10.34 -16.81
CA ILE A 177 5.50 9.42 -15.69
C ILE A 177 6.72 9.31 -14.77
N THR A 178 7.92 9.19 -15.32
CA THR A 178 9.17 9.15 -14.53
C THR A 178 9.33 10.41 -13.65
N ILE A 179 9.06 11.58 -14.20
CA ILE A 179 9.10 12.84 -13.44
C ILE A 179 8.09 12.82 -12.28
N LEU A 180 6.87 12.35 -12.54
CA LEU A 180 5.84 12.22 -11.51
C LEU A 180 6.24 11.22 -10.42
N ASN A 181 6.82 10.08 -10.80
CA ASN A 181 7.30 9.07 -9.85
C ASN A 181 8.36 9.63 -8.90
N TYR A 182 9.37 10.35 -9.42
CA TYR A 182 10.40 10.99 -8.59
C TYR A 182 9.89 12.17 -7.76
N ARG A 183 8.75 12.75 -8.11
CA ARG A 183 8.13 13.83 -7.32
C ARG A 183 7.20 13.31 -6.24
N HIS A 184 6.50 12.18 -6.51
CA HIS A 184 5.30 11.80 -5.75
C HIS A 184 5.30 10.36 -5.23
N VAL A 185 6.09 9.45 -5.82
CA VAL A 185 6.19 8.05 -5.36
C VAL A 185 7.40 7.87 -4.44
N CYS A 186 8.60 8.20 -4.88
CA CYS A 186 9.79 8.17 -4.04
C CYS A 186 10.77 9.26 -4.47
N ARG A 187 11.11 10.16 -3.55
CA ARG A 187 11.91 11.37 -3.81
C ARG A 187 13.41 11.19 -3.55
N LEU A 188 13.82 9.96 -3.27
CA LEU A 188 15.25 9.64 -3.15
C LEU A 188 15.89 9.65 -4.54
N ASP A 189 17.12 10.16 -4.63
CA ASP A 189 17.89 10.18 -5.88
C ASP A 189 18.18 8.74 -6.37
N GLU A 190 18.46 7.83 -5.44
CA GLU A 190 18.63 6.40 -5.70
C GLU A 190 17.58 5.61 -4.90
N TRP A 191 16.77 4.84 -5.61
CA TRP A 191 15.75 4.02 -4.97
C TRP A 191 16.37 2.77 -4.34
N PRO A 192 15.96 2.38 -3.12
CA PRO A 192 16.43 1.15 -2.48
C PRO A 192 16.22 -0.11 -3.31
N GLU A 193 17.15 -1.07 -3.19
CA GLU A 193 17.10 -2.34 -3.92
C GLU A 193 15.79 -3.12 -3.69
N SER A 194 15.23 -3.04 -2.51
CA SER A 194 13.94 -3.68 -2.18
C SER A 194 12.75 -3.09 -2.95
N ILE A 195 12.81 -1.80 -3.34
CA ILE A 195 11.84 -1.20 -4.27
C ILE A 195 12.04 -1.78 -5.67
N HIS A 196 13.28 -1.78 -6.18
CA HIS A 196 13.58 -2.35 -7.50
C HIS A 196 13.19 -3.83 -7.58
N ALA A 197 13.49 -4.62 -6.55
CA ALA A 197 13.11 -6.03 -6.49
C ALA A 197 11.59 -6.23 -6.55
N SER A 198 10.82 -5.35 -5.91
CA SER A 198 9.35 -5.41 -5.99
C SER A 198 8.84 -4.99 -7.37
N LEU A 199 9.35 -3.89 -7.92
CA LEU A 199 8.94 -3.39 -9.24
C LEU A 199 9.26 -4.38 -10.38
N ASN A 200 10.40 -5.06 -10.31
CA ASN A 200 10.82 -6.06 -11.30
C ASN A 200 9.93 -7.32 -11.32
N ASP A 201 9.21 -7.62 -10.25
CA ASP A 201 8.28 -8.77 -10.15
C ASP A 201 6.82 -8.31 -10.00
N TRP A 202 6.50 -7.08 -10.43
CA TRP A 202 5.14 -6.55 -10.39
C TRP A 202 4.25 -7.26 -11.40
N ASN A 203 3.14 -7.80 -10.95
CA ASN A 203 2.16 -8.43 -11.85
C ASN A 203 1.21 -7.37 -12.43
N MET A 204 1.52 -6.95 -13.65
CA MET A 204 0.74 -5.92 -14.36
C MET A 204 -0.68 -6.40 -14.71
N ASP A 205 -0.93 -7.70 -14.91
CA ASP A 205 -2.30 -8.21 -15.14
C ASP A 205 -3.23 -7.90 -13.96
N VAL A 206 -2.72 -8.00 -12.72
CA VAL A 206 -3.46 -7.63 -11.50
C VAL A 206 -3.62 -6.11 -11.41
N TYR A 207 -2.50 -5.41 -11.62
CA TYR A 207 -2.44 -3.96 -11.46
C TYR A 207 -3.37 -3.24 -12.44
N GLU A 208 -3.25 -3.52 -13.73
CA GLU A 208 -4.05 -2.90 -14.78
C GLU A 208 -5.54 -3.21 -14.64
N THR A 209 -5.89 -4.46 -14.25
CA THR A 209 -7.29 -4.84 -14.01
C THR A 209 -7.92 -4.04 -12.88
N MET A 210 -7.19 -3.81 -11.79
CA MET A 210 -7.75 -3.20 -10.58
C MET A 210 -7.57 -1.68 -10.53
N GLN A 211 -6.40 -1.18 -10.92
CA GLN A 211 -6.06 0.25 -10.85
C GLN A 211 -5.94 0.90 -12.23
N GLY A 212 -4.96 0.50 -13.01
CA GLY A 212 -4.68 1.08 -14.32
C GLY A 212 -3.22 0.88 -14.73
N PRO A 213 -2.77 1.47 -15.85
CA PRO A 213 -1.44 1.21 -16.42
C PRO A 213 -0.29 1.87 -15.66
N ASN A 214 -0.57 2.83 -14.77
CA ASN A 214 0.44 3.51 -13.94
C ASN A 214 -0.24 4.26 -12.76
N GLU A 215 0.57 4.79 -11.82
CA GLU A 215 0.10 5.47 -10.61
C GLU A 215 -0.70 6.77 -10.87
N PHE A 216 -0.68 7.29 -12.09
CA PHE A 216 -1.35 8.56 -12.42
C PHE A 216 -2.52 8.41 -13.40
N LEU A 217 -2.88 7.18 -13.77
CA LEU A 217 -4.02 6.89 -14.67
C LEU A 217 -4.86 5.73 -14.13
N TYR A 218 -5.93 6.05 -13.43
CA TYR A 218 -6.85 5.08 -12.79
C TYR A 218 -8.04 4.81 -13.69
N ILE A 219 -8.07 3.65 -14.33
CA ILE A 219 -9.13 3.19 -15.25
C ILE A 219 -9.65 1.79 -14.92
N GLY A 220 -9.03 1.11 -13.95
CA GLY A 220 -9.38 -0.24 -13.52
C GLY A 220 -10.72 -0.33 -12.77
N ASN A 221 -11.02 -1.52 -12.24
CA ASN A 221 -12.30 -1.80 -11.59
C ASN A 221 -12.49 -1.06 -10.25
N LEU A 222 -11.41 -0.47 -9.68
CA LEU A 222 -11.47 0.33 -8.45
C LEU A 222 -11.74 1.82 -8.67
N LYS A 223 -11.84 2.31 -9.92
CA LYS A 223 -11.95 3.75 -10.23
C LYS A 223 -13.13 4.48 -9.57
N GLU A 224 -14.20 3.77 -9.24
CA GLU A 224 -15.39 4.32 -8.57
C GLU A 224 -15.46 3.94 -7.08
N TRP A 225 -14.43 3.23 -6.54
CA TRP A 225 -14.44 2.80 -5.17
C TRP A 225 -14.41 3.98 -4.20
N ASN A 226 -15.33 3.98 -3.23
CA ASN A 226 -15.45 5.01 -2.21
C ASN A 226 -16.07 4.41 -0.94
N ARG A 227 -15.42 4.63 0.22
CA ARG A 227 -15.88 4.17 1.54
C ARG A 227 -15.92 5.27 2.60
N ILE A 228 -15.80 6.53 2.19
CA ILE A 228 -15.77 7.65 3.13
C ILE A 228 -17.00 7.68 4.04
N ASN A 229 -18.17 7.41 3.49
CA ASN A 229 -19.40 7.42 4.27
C ASN A 229 -19.49 6.27 5.27
N GLU A 230 -18.96 5.10 4.92
CA GLU A 230 -18.97 3.89 5.76
C GLU A 230 -17.87 3.94 6.83
N MET A 231 -16.78 4.67 6.60
CA MET A 231 -15.65 4.78 7.55
C MET A 231 -16.06 5.31 8.93
N LYS A 232 -17.17 6.05 9.04
CA LYS A 232 -17.76 6.47 10.34
C LYS A 232 -18.08 5.28 11.26
N ASP A 233 -18.32 4.10 10.69
CA ASP A 233 -18.67 2.87 11.44
C ASP A 233 -17.42 2.11 11.94
N VAL A 234 -16.21 2.51 11.51
CA VAL A 234 -14.93 1.98 12.00
C VAL A 234 -14.60 2.61 13.34
N ARG A 235 -14.62 1.79 14.42
CA ARG A 235 -14.36 2.21 15.80
C ARG A 235 -12.92 1.95 16.24
N THR A 236 -12.16 1.20 15.44
CA THR A 236 -10.77 0.85 15.73
C THR A 236 -9.92 2.12 15.80
N ASN A 237 -9.08 2.21 16.84
CA ASN A 237 -8.10 3.31 16.95
C ASN A 237 -7.19 3.31 15.72
N THR A 238 -7.19 4.42 14.97
CA THR A 238 -6.58 4.50 13.63
C THR A 238 -5.50 5.58 13.58
N LEU A 239 -4.33 5.23 13.07
CA LEU A 239 -3.29 6.17 12.65
C LEU A 239 -3.36 6.32 11.12
N ILE A 240 -3.43 7.55 10.64
CA ILE A 240 -3.30 7.87 9.22
C ILE A 240 -1.96 8.55 9.01
N THR A 241 -1.14 8.03 8.12
CA THR A 241 0.14 8.64 7.74
C THR A 241 0.14 9.02 6.27
N VAL A 242 0.79 10.12 5.93
CA VAL A 242 0.88 10.62 4.56
C VAL A 242 2.12 11.49 4.38
N GLY A 243 2.79 11.40 3.23
CA GLY A 243 3.82 12.35 2.81
C GLY A 243 3.21 13.65 2.27
N MET A 244 3.88 14.77 2.50
CA MET A 244 3.43 16.07 1.98
C MET A 244 3.39 16.10 0.44
N HIS A 245 4.27 15.33 -0.19
CA HIS A 245 4.46 15.27 -1.65
C HIS A 245 3.90 13.99 -2.28
N ASP A 246 3.11 13.21 -1.52
CA ASP A 246 2.52 11.95 -1.95
C ASP A 246 1.64 12.11 -3.19
N GLU A 247 1.59 11.09 -4.02
CA GLU A 247 0.60 10.96 -5.10
C GLU A 247 -0.83 10.80 -4.58
N LEU A 248 -0.98 10.18 -3.38
CA LEU A 248 -2.21 10.18 -2.58
C LEU A 248 -2.11 11.31 -1.54
N PRO A 249 -2.35 12.59 -1.92
CA PRO A 249 -1.89 13.74 -1.16
C PRO A 249 -2.59 13.90 0.19
N PRO A 250 -2.10 14.82 1.04
CA PRO A 250 -2.69 15.06 2.37
C PRO A 250 -4.20 15.34 2.38
N SER A 251 -4.79 15.81 1.27
CA SER A 251 -6.23 15.98 1.14
C SER A 251 -7.00 14.65 1.25
N CYS A 252 -6.45 13.56 0.71
CA CYS A 252 -7.01 12.21 0.84
C CYS A 252 -6.99 11.74 2.30
N ALA A 253 -5.84 11.89 2.98
CA ALA A 253 -5.68 11.55 4.39
C ALA A 253 -6.62 12.39 5.29
N LEU A 254 -6.75 13.69 5.04
CA LEU A 254 -7.64 14.57 5.78
C LEU A 254 -9.11 14.16 5.61
N LYS A 255 -9.51 13.75 4.41
CA LYS A 255 -10.88 13.28 4.12
C LYS A 255 -11.21 12.02 4.93
N MET A 256 -10.27 11.05 5.01
CA MET A 256 -10.42 9.87 5.85
C MET A 256 -10.45 10.22 7.34
N ASN A 257 -9.57 11.12 7.80
CA ASN A 257 -9.53 11.54 9.22
C ASN A 257 -10.83 12.20 9.67
N ASN A 258 -11.45 12.99 8.79
CA ASN A 258 -12.73 13.63 9.07
C ASN A 258 -13.90 12.63 9.11
N ALA A 259 -13.79 11.51 8.42
CA ALA A 259 -14.80 10.47 8.38
C ALA A 259 -14.72 9.50 9.57
N LEU A 260 -13.51 9.24 10.06
CA LEU A 260 -13.25 8.33 11.18
C LEU A 260 -13.50 8.99 12.52
N SER A 261 -14.19 8.28 13.44
CA SER A 261 -14.50 8.79 14.77
C SER A 261 -13.31 8.74 15.75
N ASN A 262 -12.33 7.88 15.50
CA ASN A 262 -11.20 7.63 16.40
C ASN A 262 -9.89 7.51 15.59
N SER A 263 -9.42 8.63 15.05
CA SER A 263 -8.20 8.66 14.23
C SER A 263 -7.31 9.85 14.58
N ILE A 264 -6.02 9.66 14.32
CA ILE A 264 -5.00 10.69 14.33
C ILE A 264 -4.28 10.71 12.99
N ILE A 265 -3.94 11.90 12.51
CA ILE A 265 -3.22 12.08 11.25
C ILE A 265 -1.79 12.54 11.50
N LYS A 266 -0.83 12.00 10.75
CA LYS A 266 0.56 12.43 10.73
C LYS A 266 1.02 12.70 9.31
N VAL A 267 1.44 13.95 9.06
CA VAL A 267 2.01 14.37 7.76
C VAL A 267 3.54 14.42 7.88
N PHE A 268 4.24 13.76 6.94
CA PHE A 268 5.69 13.80 6.81
C PHE A 268 6.07 14.84 5.76
N LYS A 269 6.69 15.93 6.22
CA LYS A 269 6.85 17.16 5.41
C LYS A 269 7.81 17.03 4.23
N ASN A 270 8.77 16.12 4.32
CA ASN A 270 9.80 15.94 3.29
C ASN A 270 9.59 14.65 2.46
N SER A 271 8.54 13.89 2.77
CA SER A 271 8.26 12.61 2.15
C SER A 271 7.17 12.69 1.09
N SER A 272 7.20 11.73 0.19
CA SER A 272 6.15 11.39 -0.76
C SER A 272 5.44 10.09 -0.33
N HIS A 273 5.32 9.12 -1.22
CA HIS A 273 4.58 7.88 -0.98
C HIS A 273 5.29 6.88 -0.05
N MET A 274 6.59 7.07 0.22
CA MET A 274 7.40 6.11 0.98
C MET A 274 8.13 6.73 2.17
N PRO A 275 7.42 7.30 3.18
CA PRO A 275 8.04 7.98 4.31
C PRO A 275 8.94 7.07 5.15
N PHE A 276 8.74 5.75 5.13
CA PHE A 276 9.59 4.77 5.78
C PHE A 276 10.99 4.66 5.15
N TYR A 277 11.20 5.18 3.94
CA TYR A 277 12.51 5.37 3.32
C TYR A 277 12.98 6.83 3.37
N GLU A 278 12.06 7.78 3.18
CA GLU A 278 12.40 9.19 2.99
C GLU A 278 12.61 9.95 4.31
N GLU A 279 11.89 9.60 5.38
CA GLU A 279 12.01 10.16 6.74
C GLU A 279 11.96 9.04 7.80
N PRO A 280 12.82 7.98 7.73
CA PRO A 280 12.68 6.75 8.51
C PRO A 280 12.63 6.99 10.03
N ASP A 281 13.49 7.83 10.57
CA ASP A 281 13.54 8.09 12.02
C ASP A 281 12.21 8.63 12.56
N LYS A 282 11.62 9.59 11.85
CA LYS A 282 10.34 10.19 12.26
C LYS A 282 9.19 9.24 12.03
N TYR A 283 9.22 8.51 10.91
CA TYR A 283 8.18 7.56 10.55
C TYR A 283 8.12 6.42 11.59
N PHE A 284 9.22 5.71 11.81
CA PHE A 284 9.24 4.57 12.73
C PHE A 284 9.01 4.98 14.18
N LYS A 285 9.48 6.16 14.61
CA LYS A 285 9.14 6.72 15.93
C LYS A 285 7.63 6.91 16.08
N THR A 286 6.96 7.45 15.06
CA THR A 286 5.50 7.66 15.06
C THR A 286 4.77 6.32 15.13
N LEU A 287 5.16 5.36 14.30
CA LEU A 287 4.56 4.03 14.24
C LEU A 287 4.72 3.26 15.56
N ILE A 288 5.93 3.24 16.14
CA ILE A 288 6.22 2.58 17.42
C ILE A 288 5.36 3.19 18.55
N ASN A 289 5.28 4.51 18.63
CA ASN A 289 4.49 5.20 19.66
C ASN A 289 2.99 4.87 19.53
N PHE A 290 2.51 4.71 18.34
CA PHE A 290 1.11 4.35 18.12
C PHE A 290 0.84 2.87 18.45
N ILE A 291 1.73 1.95 18.08
CA ILE A 291 1.52 0.51 18.24
C ILE A 291 1.65 0.10 19.73
N LYS A 292 2.57 0.66 20.46
CA LYS A 292 2.76 0.43 21.90
C LYS A 292 1.71 1.18 22.72
#